data_8ca6bf7f06710d4309982e1f5032f6b6
#
_entry.id   8ca6bf7f06710d4309982e1f5032f6b6
#
_cell.length_a   1.000
_cell.length_b   1.000
_cell.length_c   1.000
_cell.angle_alpha   90.00
_cell.angle_beta   90.00
_cell.angle_gamma   90.00
#
_symmetry.space_group_name_H-M   'P 1'
#
loop_
_entity.id
_entity.type
_entity.pdbx_description
1 polymer ?
#
loop_
_entity_poly.entity_id
_entity_poly.type
_entity_poly.pdbx_seq_one_letter_code
_entity_poly.pdbx_strand_id
1 'polypeptide(L)'
;KAATLRESRNMLTQKCMGYLSTATVLLDFSALADGQRGGLFCTGSLYNGIGISREEGKNYLYLEKNGDVQQVKMVSGKKIYLRVMLDAKKNRCQLFYSFDNRNFILCGDAYSLKFGDWKGARVGLYSYNTLGIGGKCYFDWFNYDFN
;
A
#
# COMPACT_ATOMS: atom_id res chain seq x y z
N LYS A 1 -16.61 7.55 -2.48
CA LYS A 1 -16.76 6.10 -2.43
C LYS A 1 -15.99 5.46 -3.57
N ALA A 2 -15.19 4.46 -3.29
CA ALA A 2 -14.49 3.65 -4.27
C ALA A 2 -14.52 2.19 -3.80
N ALA A 3 -14.64 1.25 -4.72
CA ALA A 3 -14.66 -0.17 -4.39
C ALA A 3 -13.23 -0.77 -4.38
N THR A 4 -12.34 -0.21 -5.18
CA THR A 4 -10.98 -0.71 -5.36
C THR A 4 -9.96 0.42 -5.30
N LEU A 5 -8.70 0.04 -5.11
CA LEU A 5 -7.56 0.95 -5.18
C LEU A 5 -7.51 1.71 -6.51
N ARG A 6 -7.76 1.03 -7.62
CA ARG A 6 -7.76 1.63 -8.96
C ARG A 6 -8.78 2.76 -9.12
N GLU A 7 -9.91 2.68 -8.43
CA GLU A 7 -10.97 3.68 -8.45
C GLU A 7 -10.74 4.83 -7.45
N SER A 8 -9.74 4.70 -6.61
CA SER A 8 -9.42 5.71 -5.60
C SER A 8 -9.01 7.01 -6.26
N ARG A 9 -9.56 8.12 -5.76
CA ARG A 9 -9.21 9.48 -6.20
C ARG A 9 -8.19 10.15 -5.27
N ASN A 10 -8.00 9.59 -4.09
CA ASN A 10 -7.09 10.14 -3.08
C ASN A 10 -5.78 9.36 -3.12
N MET A 11 -4.96 9.66 -4.12
CA MET A 11 -3.64 9.07 -4.30
C MET A 11 -2.57 10.14 -4.44
N LEU A 12 -1.44 9.92 -3.79
CA LEU A 12 -0.22 10.69 -3.98
C LEU A 12 0.84 9.74 -4.54
N THR A 13 1.33 10.00 -5.72
CA THR A 13 2.23 9.08 -6.43
C THR A 13 3.57 9.68 -6.74
N GLN A 14 4.59 8.81 -6.77
CA GLN A 14 5.93 9.09 -7.26
C GLN A 14 6.32 8.08 -8.32
N LYS A 15 6.92 8.55 -9.41
CA LYS A 15 7.47 7.70 -10.45
C LYS A 15 8.65 6.89 -9.90
N CYS A 16 8.69 5.61 -10.22
CA CYS A 16 9.81 4.77 -9.83
C CYS A 16 11.08 5.16 -10.60
N MET A 17 12.18 5.22 -9.88
CA MET A 17 13.49 5.62 -10.40
C MET A 17 14.52 4.53 -10.12
N GLY A 18 15.48 4.38 -11.03
CA GLY A 18 16.53 3.38 -10.88
C GLY A 18 16.06 1.95 -11.14
N TYR A 19 16.95 0.99 -10.89
CA TYR A 19 16.65 -0.43 -11.09
C TYR A 19 16.12 -1.10 -9.84
N LEU A 20 16.54 -0.62 -8.69
CA LEU A 20 16.10 -1.10 -7.39
C LEU A 20 15.60 0.09 -6.58
N SER A 21 14.37 0.02 -6.14
CA SER A 21 13.79 1.09 -5.34
C SER A 21 12.98 0.54 -4.18
N THR A 22 13.00 1.29 -3.09
CA THR A 22 12.32 0.95 -1.84
C THR A 22 11.56 2.18 -1.35
N ALA A 23 10.26 2.01 -1.16
CA ALA A 23 9.41 3.02 -0.54
C ALA A 23 8.93 2.51 0.81
N THR A 24 9.07 3.32 1.84
CA THR A 24 8.61 3.00 3.19
C THR A 24 7.78 4.16 3.72
N VAL A 25 6.71 3.85 4.40
CA VAL A 25 5.80 4.84 4.99
C VAL A 25 5.44 4.43 6.42
N LEU A 26 5.25 5.41 7.28
CA LEU A 26 4.61 5.24 8.58
C LEU A 26 3.15 5.66 8.46
N LEU A 27 2.26 4.69 8.54
CA LEU A 27 0.81 4.87 8.48
C LEU A 27 0.24 4.95 9.89
N ASP A 28 -0.44 6.04 10.19
CA ASP A 28 -1.28 6.18 11.38
C ASP A 28 -2.73 5.87 10.99
N PHE A 29 -3.25 4.77 11.52
CA PHE A 29 -4.60 4.30 11.23
C PHE A 29 -5.59 4.54 12.39
N SER A 30 -5.20 5.36 13.36
CA SER A 30 -6.02 5.60 14.55
C SER A 30 -7.35 6.29 14.27
N ALA A 31 -7.46 7.02 13.16
CA ALA A 31 -8.64 7.79 12.79
C ALA A 31 -9.39 7.24 11.57
N LEU A 32 -9.14 6.00 11.16
CA LEU A 32 -9.90 5.35 10.09
C LEU A 32 -11.36 5.18 10.47
N ALA A 33 -12.25 5.43 9.53
CA ALA A 33 -13.66 5.10 9.65
C ALA A 33 -13.94 3.68 9.13
N ASP A 34 -15.05 3.11 9.56
CA ASP A 34 -15.51 1.82 9.00
C ASP A 34 -15.70 1.93 7.48
N GLY A 35 -15.20 0.92 6.77
CA GLY A 35 -15.15 0.89 5.32
C GLY A 35 -13.96 1.61 4.69
N GLN A 36 -13.17 2.33 5.48
CA GLN A 36 -11.99 3.03 4.99
C GLN A 36 -10.79 2.10 4.87
N ARG A 37 -10.02 2.30 3.82
CA ARG A 37 -8.75 1.65 3.55
C ARG A 37 -7.68 2.68 3.26
N GLY A 38 -6.47 2.44 3.73
CA GLY A 38 -5.34 3.31 3.46
C GLY A 38 -4.04 2.56 3.50
N GLY A 39 -3.08 2.98 2.71
CA GLY A 39 -1.79 2.32 2.66
C GLY A 39 -0.86 2.79 1.56
N LEU A 40 -0.01 1.87 1.15
CA LEU A 40 1.06 2.05 0.17
C LEU A 40 0.81 1.11 -1.01
N PHE A 41 1.02 1.60 -2.23
CA PHE A 41 0.83 0.79 -3.42
C PHE A 41 1.98 0.93 -4.41
N CYS A 42 2.09 -0.06 -5.28
CA CYS A 42 2.84 0.06 -6.51
C CYS A 42 1.94 -0.25 -7.70
N THR A 43 2.17 0.42 -8.80
CA THR A 43 1.47 0.18 -10.04
C THR A 43 2.44 0.14 -11.21
N GLY A 44 2.27 -0.87 -12.05
CA GLY A 44 2.70 -0.89 -13.43
C GLY A 44 1.44 -0.97 -14.28
N SER A 45 1.22 -2.08 -14.94
CA SER A 45 -0.08 -2.39 -15.57
C SER A 45 -1.15 -2.80 -14.54
N LEU A 46 -0.75 -3.25 -13.36
CA LEU A 46 -1.62 -3.70 -12.28
C LEU A 46 -1.41 -2.84 -11.03
N TYR A 47 -2.46 -2.72 -10.23
CA TYR A 47 -2.43 -2.04 -8.94
C TYR A 47 -2.27 -3.06 -7.82
N ASN A 48 -1.18 -2.97 -7.06
CA ASN A 48 -0.91 -3.82 -5.91
C ASN A 48 -0.65 -2.94 -4.69
N GLY A 49 -1.39 -3.19 -3.62
CA GLY A 49 -1.32 -2.40 -2.40
C GLY A 49 -1.24 -3.24 -1.15
N ILE A 50 -0.68 -2.62 -0.11
CA ILE A 50 -0.68 -3.11 1.26
C ILE A 50 -1.18 -1.99 2.16
N GLY A 51 -2.06 -2.30 3.08
CA GLY A 51 -2.62 -1.28 3.94
C GLY A 51 -3.42 -1.81 5.10
N ILE A 52 -4.11 -0.89 5.75
CA ILE A 52 -5.04 -1.17 6.83
C ILE A 52 -6.45 -0.86 6.36
N SER A 53 -7.37 -1.79 6.58
CA SER A 53 -8.80 -1.60 6.42
C SER A 53 -9.48 -1.60 7.79
N ARG A 54 -10.49 -0.75 7.94
CA ARG A 54 -11.33 -0.76 9.13
C ARG A 54 -12.70 -1.31 8.78
N GLU A 55 -13.11 -2.35 9.48
CA GLU A 55 -14.38 -3.03 9.29
C GLU A 55 -15.00 -3.37 10.65
N GLU A 56 -16.23 -2.92 10.86
CA GLU A 56 -16.99 -3.19 12.10
C GLU A 56 -16.19 -2.89 13.38
N GLY A 57 -15.51 -1.76 13.42
CA GLY A 57 -14.73 -1.31 14.56
C GLY A 57 -13.36 -1.97 14.73
N LYS A 58 -12.94 -2.82 13.79
CA LYS A 58 -11.67 -3.54 13.85
C LYS A 58 -10.77 -3.18 12.67
N ASN A 59 -9.47 -3.19 12.89
CA ASN A 59 -8.47 -2.89 11.88
C ASN A 59 -7.79 -4.18 11.40
N TYR A 60 -7.62 -4.29 10.08
CA TYR A 60 -7.00 -5.46 9.43
C TYR A 60 -5.90 -5.02 8.49
N LEU A 61 -4.76 -5.70 8.57
CA LEU A 61 -3.75 -5.66 7.51
C LEU A 61 -4.30 -6.44 6.32
N TYR A 62 -4.22 -5.85 5.13
CA TYR A 62 -4.72 -6.47 3.90
C TYR A 62 -3.77 -6.25 2.74
N LEU A 63 -3.89 -7.11 1.74
CA LEU A 63 -3.30 -6.95 0.42
C LEU A 63 -4.40 -6.72 -0.60
N GLU A 64 -4.17 -5.83 -1.54
CA GLU A 64 -5.01 -5.70 -2.72
C GLU A 64 -4.17 -5.96 -3.96
N LYS A 65 -4.60 -6.92 -4.77
CA LYS A 65 -3.96 -7.30 -6.02
C LYS A 65 -4.95 -7.14 -7.15
N ASN A 66 -4.81 -6.04 -7.89
CA ASN A 66 -5.67 -5.71 -9.04
C ASN A 66 -7.18 -5.83 -8.75
N GLY A 67 -7.60 -5.32 -7.60
CA GLY A 67 -8.99 -5.35 -7.15
C GLY A 67 -9.36 -6.51 -6.22
N ASP A 68 -8.57 -7.57 -6.18
CA ASP A 68 -8.76 -8.67 -5.23
C ASP A 68 -8.16 -8.32 -3.88
N VAL A 69 -8.99 -8.30 -2.85
CA VAL A 69 -8.60 -7.94 -1.48
C VAL A 69 -8.48 -9.20 -0.64
N GLN A 70 -7.34 -9.35 0.00
CA GLN A 70 -7.07 -10.43 0.94
C GLN A 70 -6.73 -9.86 2.31
N GLN A 71 -7.55 -10.17 3.33
CA GLN A 71 -7.18 -9.88 4.71
C GLN A 71 -6.04 -10.81 5.14
N VAL A 72 -5.02 -10.23 5.76
CA VAL A 72 -3.86 -10.99 6.24
C VAL A 72 -4.00 -11.30 7.72
N LYS A 73 -4.26 -10.27 8.55
CA LYS A 73 -4.42 -10.42 10.00
C LYS A 73 -5.09 -9.20 10.62
N MET A 74 -5.74 -9.40 11.73
CA MET A 74 -6.20 -8.31 12.58
C MET A 74 -5.01 -7.63 13.25
N VAL A 75 -5.03 -6.30 13.31
CA VAL A 75 -3.97 -5.50 13.91
C VAL A 75 -4.53 -4.62 15.02
N SER A 76 -3.72 -4.41 16.03
CA SER A 76 -4.00 -3.49 17.15
C SER A 76 -3.02 -2.33 17.13
N GLY A 77 -3.26 -1.33 17.98
CA GLY A 77 -2.42 -0.15 18.04
C GLY A 77 -2.88 0.95 17.10
N LYS A 78 -1.97 1.86 16.74
CA LYS A 78 -2.28 3.07 16.00
C LYS A 78 -1.46 3.24 14.72
N LYS A 79 -0.28 2.63 14.65
CA LYS A 79 0.69 2.86 13.57
C LYS A 79 1.30 1.57 13.07
N ILE A 80 1.64 1.56 11.78
CA ILE A 80 2.32 0.46 11.12
C ILE A 80 3.26 1.02 10.05
N TYR A 81 4.41 0.39 9.86
CA TYR A 81 5.31 0.66 8.76
C TYR A 81 4.97 -0.25 7.59
N LEU A 82 4.83 0.34 6.42
CA LEU A 82 4.58 -0.38 5.17
C LEU A 82 5.74 -0.12 4.21
N ARG A 83 6.13 -1.15 3.47
CA ARG A 83 7.23 -1.05 2.51
C ARG A 83 6.91 -1.75 1.20
N VAL A 84 7.29 -1.11 0.11
CA VAL A 84 7.32 -1.68 -1.24
C VAL A 84 8.76 -1.74 -1.70
N MET A 85 9.20 -2.90 -2.18
CA MET A 85 10.48 -3.07 -2.87
C MET A 85 10.23 -3.44 -4.32
N LEU A 86 10.83 -2.66 -5.22
CA LEU A 86 10.72 -2.85 -6.66
C LEU A 86 12.09 -3.21 -7.23
N ASP A 87 12.15 -4.31 -7.97
CA ASP A 87 13.31 -4.73 -8.74
C ASP A 87 12.95 -4.73 -10.22
N ALA A 88 13.36 -3.67 -10.92
CA ALA A 88 13.05 -3.50 -12.34
C ALA A 88 13.76 -4.50 -13.24
N LYS A 89 14.94 -5.00 -12.84
CA LYS A 89 15.67 -6.01 -13.61
C LYS A 89 14.99 -7.37 -13.55
N LYS A 90 14.39 -7.69 -12.41
CA LYS A 90 13.69 -8.95 -12.18
C LYS A 90 12.18 -8.85 -12.40
N ASN A 91 11.68 -7.67 -12.75
CA ASN A 91 10.25 -7.39 -12.85
C ASN A 91 9.47 -7.84 -11.61
N ARG A 92 9.98 -7.51 -10.43
CA ARG A 92 9.44 -7.96 -9.13
C ARG A 92 9.04 -6.80 -8.26
N CYS A 93 7.88 -6.96 -7.62
CA CYS A 93 7.40 -6.12 -6.53
C CYS A 93 7.16 -6.98 -5.30
N GLN A 94 7.64 -6.54 -4.15
CA GLN A 94 7.42 -7.19 -2.87
C GLN A 94 6.86 -6.18 -1.86
N LEU A 95 5.89 -6.61 -1.08
CA LEU A 95 5.21 -5.80 -0.07
C LEU A 95 5.55 -6.32 1.32
N PHE A 96 5.85 -5.40 2.23
CA PHE A 96 6.27 -5.72 3.59
C PHE A 96 5.53 -4.85 4.59
N TYR A 97 5.45 -5.33 5.82
CA TYR A 97 5.00 -4.56 6.97
C TYR A 97 5.94 -4.73 8.16
N SER A 98 5.91 -3.77 9.08
CA SER A 98 6.68 -3.81 10.32
C SER A 98 5.98 -3.00 11.40
N PHE A 99 6.14 -3.38 12.65
CA PHE A 99 5.67 -2.61 13.81
C PHE A 99 6.79 -1.83 14.50
N ASP A 100 8.04 -2.10 14.17
CA ASP A 100 9.22 -1.52 14.84
C ASP A 100 10.18 -0.78 13.90
N ASN A 101 9.89 -0.72 12.61
CA ASN A 101 10.76 -0.17 11.54
C ASN A 101 12.13 -0.86 11.44
N ARG A 102 12.24 -2.07 11.92
CA ARG A 102 13.47 -2.87 11.86
C ARG A 102 13.22 -4.22 11.22
N ASN A 103 12.24 -4.94 11.73
CA ASN A 103 11.88 -6.27 11.25
C ASN A 103 10.71 -6.15 10.28
N PHE A 104 11.02 -6.18 8.97
CA PHE A 104 10.03 -6.15 7.91
C PHE A 104 9.67 -7.57 7.50
N ILE A 105 8.39 -7.86 7.53
CA ILE A 105 7.82 -9.16 7.21
C ILE A 105 7.24 -9.11 5.81
N LEU A 106 7.67 -10.02 4.95
CA LEU A 106 7.12 -10.16 3.60
C LEU A 106 5.63 -10.53 3.69
N CYS A 107 4.80 -9.76 3.03
CA CYS A 107 3.36 -9.94 3.01
C CYS A 107 2.92 -10.47 1.64
N GLY A 108 2.53 -11.74 1.61
CA GLY A 108 2.20 -12.43 0.37
C GLY A 108 3.42 -12.81 -0.46
N ASP A 109 3.17 -13.27 -1.68
CA ASP A 109 4.22 -13.62 -2.64
C ASP A 109 4.74 -12.38 -3.37
N ALA A 110 5.95 -12.50 -3.93
CA ALA A 110 6.46 -11.49 -4.83
C ALA A 110 5.59 -11.42 -6.08
N TYR A 111 5.20 -10.21 -6.46
CA TYR A 111 4.39 -9.98 -7.65
C TYR A 111 5.30 -9.76 -8.86
N SER A 112 4.89 -10.36 -9.99
CA SER A 112 5.48 -10.02 -11.29
C SER A 112 4.91 -8.68 -11.75
N LEU A 113 5.80 -7.72 -11.98
CA LEU A 113 5.43 -6.46 -12.62
C LEU A 113 5.46 -6.67 -14.12
N LYS A 114 4.32 -6.51 -14.78
CA LYS A 114 4.30 -6.45 -16.23
C LYS A 114 4.61 -5.02 -16.63
N PHE A 115 5.83 -4.77 -17.05
CA PHE A 115 6.26 -3.48 -17.59
C PHE A 115 5.84 -3.29 -19.06
N GLY A 116 4.62 -3.66 -19.40
CA GLY A 116 4.10 -3.41 -20.75
C GLY A 116 3.94 -1.93 -21.08
N ASP A 117 3.77 -1.10 -20.06
CA ASP A 117 3.64 0.34 -20.19
C ASP A 117 4.80 1.05 -19.48
N TRP A 118 5.84 1.26 -20.23
CA TRP A 118 7.07 1.96 -19.84
C TRP A 118 6.88 3.32 -19.19
N LYS A 119 5.70 3.88 -19.25
CA LYS A 119 5.43 5.25 -18.83
C LYS A 119 5.10 5.39 -17.36
N GLY A 120 5.12 4.29 -16.57
CA GLY A 120 4.68 4.62 -15.29
C GLY A 120 4.61 3.61 -14.17
N ALA A 121 5.63 2.79 -13.93
CA ALA A 121 5.71 2.18 -12.60
C ALA A 121 5.77 3.30 -11.57
N ARG A 122 4.80 3.30 -10.66
CA ARG A 122 4.68 4.31 -9.61
C ARG A 122 4.52 3.62 -8.26
N VAL A 123 5.05 4.25 -7.25
CA VAL A 123 4.71 3.98 -5.86
C VAL A 123 3.89 5.14 -5.33
N GLY A 124 3.02 4.87 -4.40
CA GLY A 124 2.22 5.96 -3.85
C GLY A 124 1.44 5.59 -2.61
N LEU A 125 0.90 6.63 -2.01
CA LEU A 125 0.02 6.58 -0.87
C LEU A 125 -1.42 6.67 -1.34
N TYR A 126 -2.31 5.97 -0.66
CA TYR A 126 -3.74 6.03 -0.99
C TYR A 126 -4.61 5.97 0.25
N SER A 127 -5.81 6.49 0.10
CA SER A 127 -6.91 6.28 1.03
C SER A 127 -8.23 6.31 0.27
N TYR A 128 -9.09 5.36 0.52
CA TYR A 128 -10.44 5.34 -0.01
C TYR A 128 -11.42 4.70 0.96
N ASN A 129 -12.71 4.97 0.77
CA ASN A 129 -13.76 4.41 1.61
C ASN A 129 -14.77 3.64 0.75
N THR A 130 -15.01 2.39 1.11
CA THR A 130 -15.94 1.50 0.39
C THR A 130 -17.40 1.78 0.70
N LEU A 131 -17.70 2.35 1.86
CA LEU A 131 -19.07 2.61 2.33
C LEU A 131 -19.53 4.04 2.06
N GLY A 132 -18.61 5.02 2.01
CA GLY A 132 -19.00 6.40 1.83
C GLY A 132 -17.88 7.39 2.09
N ILE A 133 -18.18 8.43 2.85
CA ILE A 133 -17.24 9.48 3.26
C ILE A 133 -17.01 9.35 4.77
N GLY A 134 -15.78 9.56 5.22
CA GLY A 134 -15.43 9.63 6.63
C GLY A 134 -14.05 9.08 6.93
N GLY A 135 -13.61 9.38 8.15
CA GLY A 135 -12.33 8.98 8.67
C GLY A 135 -11.15 9.76 8.09
N LYS A 136 -10.00 9.56 8.69
CA LYS A 136 -8.74 10.15 8.28
C LYS A 136 -7.66 9.11 8.29
N CYS A 137 -6.79 9.17 7.30
CA CYS A 137 -5.61 8.33 7.18
C CYS A 137 -4.40 9.24 7.16
N TYR A 138 -3.53 9.08 8.14
CA TYR A 138 -2.34 9.92 8.27
C TYR A 138 -1.10 9.15 7.87
N PHE A 139 -0.26 9.79 7.08
CA PHE A 139 1.06 9.29 6.75
C PHE A 139 2.08 10.22 7.41
N ASP A 140 2.73 9.74 8.49
CA ASP A 140 3.62 10.56 9.29
C ASP A 140 4.89 10.93 8.53
N TRP A 141 5.38 10.00 7.70
CA TRP A 141 6.50 10.24 6.77
C TRP A 141 6.50 9.21 5.63
N PHE A 142 7.18 9.57 4.57
CA PHE A 142 7.40 8.74 3.39
C PHE A 142 8.87 8.84 3.00
N ASN A 143 9.54 7.70 2.90
CA ASN A 143 10.93 7.61 2.46
C ASN A 143 11.02 6.80 1.18
N TYR A 144 11.78 7.31 0.22
CA TYR A 144 11.99 6.66 -1.07
C TYR A 144 13.48 6.62 -1.40
N ASP A 145 14.02 5.41 -1.48
CA ASP A 145 15.41 5.13 -1.83
C ASP A 145 15.48 4.39 -3.15
N PHE A 146 16.45 4.74 -3.99
CA PHE A 146 16.65 4.08 -5.28
C PHE A 146 18.14 4.06 -5.67
N ASN A 147 18.48 3.10 -6.50
CA ASN A 147 19.80 3.07 -7.16
C ASN A 147 19.75 2.47 -8.56
#